data_6659c6e60cef5655c0dcbf29f834e92e
#
_entry.id   6659c6e60cef5655c0dcbf29f834e92e
#
_cell.length_a   1.000
_cell.length_b   1.000
_cell.length_c   1.000
_cell.angle_alpha   90.00
_cell.angle_beta   90.00
_cell.angle_gamma   90.00
#
_symmetry.space_group_name_H-M   'P 1'
#
loop_
_entity.id
_entity.type
_entity.pdbx_description
1 polymer ?
#
loop_
_entity_poly.entity_id
_entity_poly.type
_entity_poly.pdbx_seq_one_letter_code
_entity_poly.pdbx_strand_id
1 'polypeptide(L)'
;MTRGLAVVLAMALVVTACGGSVASPTSAPSHAAPGSSSSPAATVVPSGSPTRAEAWRIAIDTLIAERERIHPNPYQGIEKATYLAAADELAEQISNLNDDQALAGITRLAAMPGWNGREGHSGIFPFLPEDGTHAYPLRFWRFSDGLVITTARPPYEDLIGSRVTAVAGKPISEVMALVEPMAPRDNPSNLLAYGPLYMRQSELLAGVGVIERVGPAVFSVVDRDGTARNETVEPIPAADDVVWTNALPLILPTRDAMWLHDQDERIWWRFLEDSKTLYVQYNEVMSTGSAADDILARVAQGGVERVVVDLRNNGGGDNHTYGQLLEALQDPLIDRPGRLIVLIGRLTFSAAGNFATEVDAKTDAVFVGEAMGSSPNLYGDVRRSPLPTIGLDVYIASTYHQMSTADDPRITIEPDAAVPYSSDDYFSDRDPQLEAAIRTAVGR
;
A
#
# COMPACT_ATOMS: atom_id res chain seq x y z
N MET A 1 -25.37 9.58 -2.00
CA MET A 1 -25.14 8.35 -2.78
C MET A 1 -24.03 8.50 -3.86
N THR A 2 -23.25 9.60 -3.89
CA THR A 2 -22.24 9.89 -4.94
C THR A 2 -20.80 9.97 -4.39
N ARG A 3 -20.55 9.66 -3.12
CA ARG A 3 -19.21 9.73 -2.50
C ARG A 3 -18.47 8.39 -2.43
N GLY A 4 -19.15 7.25 -2.52
CA GLY A 4 -18.52 5.92 -2.47
C GLY A 4 -17.69 5.56 -3.71
N LEU A 5 -17.96 6.19 -4.88
CA LEU A 5 -17.20 5.96 -6.10
C LEU A 5 -15.82 6.66 -6.10
N ALA A 6 -15.67 7.71 -5.28
CA ALA A 6 -14.44 8.49 -5.23
C ALA A 6 -13.30 7.80 -4.45
N VAL A 7 -13.61 6.91 -3.52
CA VAL A 7 -12.60 6.25 -2.66
C VAL A 7 -12.02 4.98 -3.32
N VAL A 8 -12.81 4.27 -4.12
CA VAL A 8 -12.29 3.18 -4.99
C VAL A 8 -11.41 3.76 -6.09
N LEU A 9 -11.77 4.96 -6.57
CA LEU A 9 -10.94 5.75 -7.46
C LEU A 9 -9.64 6.21 -6.79
N ALA A 10 -9.52 6.31 -5.46
CA ALA A 10 -8.30 6.80 -4.81
C ALA A 10 -7.15 5.77 -4.81
N MET A 11 -7.40 4.45 -4.74
CA MET A 11 -6.34 3.48 -5.08
C MET A 11 -6.02 3.50 -6.58
N ALA A 12 -7.04 3.72 -7.43
CA ALA A 12 -6.87 3.94 -8.87
C ALA A 12 -6.43 5.38 -9.21
N LEU A 13 -6.74 6.41 -8.39
CA LEU A 13 -6.42 7.82 -8.60
C LEU A 13 -5.05 8.23 -8.03
N VAL A 14 -4.50 7.54 -7.04
CA VAL A 14 -3.05 7.61 -6.76
C VAL A 14 -2.26 7.12 -7.98
N VAL A 15 -2.91 6.31 -8.85
CA VAL A 15 -2.39 5.84 -10.14
C VAL A 15 -2.59 6.85 -11.28
N THR A 16 -3.55 7.81 -11.20
CA THR A 16 -3.91 8.69 -12.33
C THR A 16 -3.60 10.18 -12.14
N ALA A 17 -3.21 10.65 -10.96
CA ALA A 17 -3.02 12.07 -10.68
C ALA A 17 -1.73 12.70 -11.26
N CYS A 18 -0.85 11.93 -11.92
CA CYS A 18 0.37 12.44 -12.57
C CYS A 18 0.33 12.46 -14.10
N GLY A 19 -0.87 12.49 -14.71
CA GLY A 19 -1.04 12.65 -16.16
C GLY A 19 -1.07 14.12 -16.59
N GLY A 20 0.09 14.74 -16.82
CA GLY A 20 0.19 16.08 -17.39
C GLY A 20 -0.43 16.13 -18.80
N SER A 21 -1.36 17.06 -19.02
CA SER A 21 -1.94 17.39 -20.33
C SER A 21 -0.86 17.77 -21.33
N VAL A 22 -0.65 16.93 -22.34
CA VAL A 22 0.13 17.30 -23.52
C VAL A 22 -0.82 17.91 -24.55
N ALA A 23 -0.60 19.19 -24.88
CA ALA A 23 -1.30 19.92 -25.90
C ALA A 23 -1.04 19.30 -27.30
N SER A 24 -2.11 19.12 -28.06
CA SER A 24 -2.06 18.66 -29.45
C SER A 24 -1.40 19.72 -30.37
N PRO A 25 -0.47 19.35 -31.23
CA PRO A 25 -0.02 20.25 -32.29
C PRO A 25 -0.92 20.15 -33.52
N THR A 26 -1.22 21.33 -34.07
CA THR A 26 -1.94 21.64 -35.26
C THR A 26 -1.30 21.03 -36.52
N SER A 27 -2.17 20.62 -37.44
CA SER A 27 -1.87 20.07 -38.76
C SER A 27 -1.27 21.11 -39.75
N ALA A 28 -0.32 20.67 -40.58
CA ALA A 28 0.02 21.29 -41.87
C ALA A 28 0.48 20.22 -42.87
N PRO A 29 0.50 20.47 -44.19
CA PRO A 29 -0.08 19.57 -45.17
C PRO A 29 0.88 18.68 -45.97
N SER A 30 0.27 17.70 -46.60
CA SER A 30 0.72 16.72 -47.61
C SER A 30 1.69 17.21 -48.70
N HIS A 31 2.75 16.41 -48.98
CA HIS A 31 3.27 16.22 -50.32
C HIS A 31 3.52 14.72 -50.58
N ALA A 32 2.93 14.23 -51.63
CA ALA A 32 3.05 12.89 -52.16
C ALA A 32 4.20 12.75 -53.15
N ALA A 33 4.88 11.62 -53.16
CA ALA A 33 5.49 10.99 -54.34
C ALA A 33 5.77 9.50 -54.09
N PRO A 34 5.74 8.64 -55.13
CA PRO A 34 5.46 7.21 -55.03
C PRO A 34 6.73 6.35 -55.07
N GLY A 35 6.68 5.20 -54.45
CA GLY A 35 7.77 4.25 -54.47
C GLY A 35 7.47 2.86 -53.88
N SER A 36 7.14 1.91 -54.75
CA SER A 36 7.44 0.47 -54.72
C SER A 36 6.89 -0.35 -53.52
N SER A 37 5.86 -1.10 -53.81
CA SER A 37 5.33 -2.21 -53.02
C SER A 37 6.33 -3.36 -52.89
N SER A 38 6.73 -3.65 -51.68
CA SER A 38 7.05 -5.02 -51.27
C SER A 38 6.11 -5.42 -50.14
N SER A 39 5.16 -6.31 -50.48
CA SER A 39 4.25 -6.91 -49.48
C SER A 39 5.06 -7.66 -48.43
N PRO A 40 4.92 -7.34 -47.16
CA PRO A 40 5.39 -8.25 -46.13
C PRO A 40 4.48 -9.46 -46.08
N ALA A 41 5.09 -10.64 -45.93
CA ALA A 41 4.38 -11.90 -45.77
C ALA A 41 3.32 -11.76 -44.68
N ALA A 42 2.08 -12.14 -45.01
CA ALA A 42 0.99 -12.18 -44.05
C ALA A 42 1.37 -13.15 -42.92
N THR A 43 1.62 -12.59 -41.76
CA THR A 43 1.64 -13.36 -40.52
C THR A 43 0.24 -13.92 -40.36
N VAL A 44 0.10 -15.23 -40.45
CA VAL A 44 -1.16 -15.95 -40.18
C VAL A 44 -1.50 -15.71 -38.72
N VAL A 45 -2.40 -14.78 -38.44
CA VAL A 45 -3.03 -14.65 -37.12
C VAL A 45 -3.95 -15.86 -36.99
N PRO A 46 -3.77 -16.72 -35.97
CA PRO A 46 -4.68 -17.83 -35.73
C PRO A 46 -6.08 -17.27 -35.44
N SER A 47 -7.07 -17.63 -36.25
CA SER A 47 -8.46 -17.21 -36.10
C SER A 47 -9.17 -18.09 -35.08
N GLY A 48 -8.86 -17.91 -33.79
CA GLY A 48 -9.52 -18.58 -32.66
C GLY A 48 -9.14 -17.89 -31.35
N SER A 49 -10.06 -17.89 -30.38
CA SER A 49 -9.71 -17.48 -29.01
C SER A 49 -8.61 -18.42 -28.47
N PRO A 50 -7.65 -17.90 -27.71
CA PRO A 50 -6.59 -18.74 -27.13
C PRO A 50 -7.20 -19.82 -26.21
N THR A 51 -6.57 -20.97 -26.15
CA THR A 51 -6.88 -21.95 -25.10
C THR A 51 -6.55 -21.39 -23.74
N ARG A 52 -7.10 -21.97 -22.67
CA ARG A 52 -6.81 -21.52 -21.29
C ARG A 52 -5.29 -21.42 -21.03
N ALA A 53 -4.54 -22.46 -21.36
CA ALA A 53 -3.10 -22.47 -21.13
C ALA A 53 -2.35 -21.41 -21.96
N GLU A 54 -2.77 -21.17 -23.19
CA GLU A 54 -2.24 -20.10 -24.03
C GLU A 54 -2.57 -18.71 -23.46
N ALA A 55 -3.80 -18.51 -22.93
CA ALA A 55 -4.22 -17.27 -22.33
C ALA A 55 -3.31 -16.87 -21.14
N TRP A 56 -3.01 -17.82 -20.25
CA TRP A 56 -2.11 -17.58 -19.12
C TRP A 56 -0.66 -17.35 -19.56
N ARG A 57 -0.14 -18.08 -20.57
CA ARG A 57 1.21 -17.83 -21.10
C ARG A 57 1.32 -16.43 -21.72
N ILE A 58 0.32 -16.03 -22.50
CA ILE A 58 0.27 -14.67 -23.07
C ILE A 58 0.26 -13.62 -21.95
N ALA A 59 -0.44 -13.86 -20.85
CA ALA A 59 -0.45 -12.95 -19.71
C ALA A 59 0.93 -12.85 -19.05
N ILE A 60 1.66 -13.95 -18.88
CA ILE A 60 3.04 -13.98 -18.33
C ILE A 60 3.98 -13.19 -19.24
N ASP A 61 3.94 -13.47 -20.56
CA ASP A 61 4.77 -12.76 -21.56
C ASP A 61 4.45 -11.25 -21.56
N THR A 62 3.15 -10.92 -21.46
CA THR A 62 2.69 -9.51 -21.40
C THR A 62 3.20 -8.81 -20.15
N LEU A 63 3.11 -9.47 -18.98
CA LEU A 63 3.65 -8.95 -17.72
C LEU A 63 5.14 -8.59 -17.85
N ILE A 64 5.94 -9.48 -18.43
CA ILE A 64 7.38 -9.26 -18.63
C ILE A 64 7.61 -8.07 -19.57
N ALA A 65 6.96 -8.08 -20.73
CA ALA A 65 7.12 -7.06 -21.75
C ALA A 65 6.72 -5.67 -21.26
N GLU A 66 5.57 -5.58 -20.55
CA GLU A 66 5.09 -4.32 -19.99
C GLU A 66 5.99 -3.82 -18.86
N ARG A 67 6.50 -4.71 -18.02
CA ARG A 67 7.47 -4.34 -16.99
C ARG A 67 8.75 -3.77 -17.61
N GLU A 68 9.32 -4.44 -18.61
CA GLU A 68 10.51 -3.94 -19.33
C GLU A 68 10.26 -2.62 -20.05
N ARG A 69 9.03 -2.39 -20.54
CA ARG A 69 8.65 -1.17 -21.25
C ARG A 69 8.44 0.02 -20.31
N ILE A 70 7.86 -0.21 -19.13
CA ILE A 70 7.39 0.87 -18.24
C ILE A 70 8.38 1.18 -17.14
N HIS A 71 8.94 0.15 -16.47
CA HIS A 71 9.73 0.32 -15.28
C HIS A 71 11.15 0.82 -15.60
N PRO A 72 11.64 1.90 -14.95
CA PRO A 72 12.98 2.46 -15.26
C PRO A 72 14.14 1.51 -14.92
N ASN A 73 13.93 0.57 -14.00
CA ASN A 73 14.88 -0.51 -13.69
C ASN A 73 14.11 -1.81 -13.37
N PRO A 74 13.63 -2.55 -14.39
CA PRO A 74 12.63 -3.61 -14.22
C PRO A 74 13.06 -4.78 -13.33
N TYR A 75 14.36 -4.92 -13.06
CA TYR A 75 14.94 -6.03 -12.28
C TYR A 75 15.74 -5.56 -11.07
N GLN A 76 15.42 -4.38 -10.53
CA GLN A 76 16.18 -3.71 -9.48
C GLN A 76 16.44 -4.56 -8.22
N GLY A 77 15.53 -5.43 -7.84
CA GLY A 77 15.60 -6.26 -6.62
C GLY A 77 15.90 -7.73 -6.90
N ILE A 78 16.13 -8.11 -8.17
CA ILE A 78 16.32 -9.51 -8.57
C ILE A 78 17.18 -9.60 -9.85
N GLU A 79 18.01 -10.61 -9.95
CA GLU A 79 18.73 -10.89 -11.21
C GLU A 79 17.73 -11.24 -12.32
N LYS A 80 17.87 -10.60 -13.51
CA LYS A 80 16.98 -10.81 -14.66
C LYS A 80 16.83 -12.31 -14.99
N ALA A 81 17.95 -13.05 -15.00
CA ALA A 81 17.92 -14.48 -15.32
C ALA A 81 17.09 -15.28 -14.32
N THR A 82 17.14 -14.94 -13.03
CA THR A 82 16.35 -15.58 -11.99
C THR A 82 14.86 -15.28 -12.17
N TYR A 83 14.51 -14.03 -12.50
CA TYR A 83 13.12 -13.63 -12.75
C TYR A 83 12.55 -14.36 -13.98
N LEU A 84 13.29 -14.38 -15.10
CA LEU A 84 12.86 -15.04 -16.32
C LEU A 84 12.75 -16.57 -16.13
N ALA A 85 13.67 -17.19 -15.40
CA ALA A 85 13.56 -18.62 -15.08
C ALA A 85 12.31 -18.95 -14.26
N ALA A 86 11.92 -18.07 -13.31
CA ALA A 86 10.66 -18.26 -12.56
C ALA A 86 9.42 -18.09 -13.45
N ALA A 87 9.47 -17.18 -14.43
CA ALA A 87 8.40 -16.98 -15.40
C ALA A 87 8.27 -18.21 -16.35
N ASP A 88 9.39 -18.72 -16.85
CA ASP A 88 9.43 -19.93 -17.69
C ASP A 88 8.88 -21.15 -16.92
N GLU A 89 9.31 -21.35 -15.68
CA GLU A 89 8.81 -22.42 -14.82
C GLU A 89 7.29 -22.34 -14.64
N LEU A 90 6.75 -21.13 -14.35
CA LEU A 90 5.30 -20.95 -14.24
C LEU A 90 4.59 -21.27 -15.57
N ALA A 91 5.12 -20.79 -16.70
CA ALA A 91 4.56 -21.03 -18.04
C ALA A 91 4.55 -22.51 -18.42
N GLU A 92 5.58 -23.27 -18.06
CA GLU A 92 5.66 -24.73 -18.28
C GLU A 92 4.60 -25.48 -17.44
N GLN A 93 4.38 -25.05 -16.19
CA GLN A 93 3.45 -25.69 -15.27
C GLN A 93 1.99 -25.34 -15.55
N ILE A 94 1.69 -24.29 -16.29
CA ILE A 94 0.34 -23.72 -16.49
C ILE A 94 -0.72 -24.75 -16.90
N SER A 95 -0.35 -25.73 -17.72
CA SER A 95 -1.28 -26.78 -18.17
C SER A 95 -1.73 -27.73 -17.05
N ASN A 96 -0.96 -27.80 -15.95
CA ASN A 96 -1.21 -28.65 -14.80
C ASN A 96 -1.83 -27.88 -13.62
N LEU A 97 -1.80 -26.55 -13.65
CA LEU A 97 -2.36 -25.67 -12.62
C LEU A 97 -3.83 -25.38 -12.92
N ASN A 98 -4.65 -25.22 -11.87
CA ASN A 98 -5.97 -24.59 -12.01
C ASN A 98 -5.85 -23.06 -12.06
N ASP A 99 -6.97 -22.34 -12.24
CA ASP A 99 -6.93 -20.86 -12.38
C ASP A 99 -6.49 -20.16 -11.10
N ASP A 100 -6.86 -20.66 -9.92
CA ASP A 100 -6.44 -20.09 -8.63
C ASP A 100 -4.93 -20.23 -8.43
N GLN A 101 -4.37 -21.39 -8.79
CA GLN A 101 -2.92 -21.63 -8.74
C GLN A 101 -2.16 -20.77 -9.76
N ALA A 102 -2.71 -20.60 -10.95
CA ALA A 102 -2.14 -19.74 -11.98
C ALA A 102 -2.18 -18.26 -11.55
N LEU A 103 -3.31 -17.82 -10.94
CA LEU A 103 -3.45 -16.48 -10.36
C LEU A 103 -2.41 -16.21 -9.26
N ALA A 104 -2.29 -17.13 -8.30
CA ALA A 104 -1.28 -17.02 -7.25
C ALA A 104 0.15 -16.98 -7.82
N GLY A 105 0.42 -17.79 -8.84
CA GLY A 105 1.72 -17.84 -9.54
C GLY A 105 2.08 -16.51 -10.22
N ILE A 106 1.18 -15.94 -11.02
CA ILE A 106 1.44 -14.68 -11.73
C ILE A 106 1.48 -13.48 -10.77
N THR A 107 0.63 -13.49 -9.71
CA THR A 107 0.67 -12.46 -8.66
C THR A 107 2.01 -12.47 -7.92
N ARG A 108 2.51 -13.66 -7.59
CA ARG A 108 3.85 -13.83 -7.01
C ARG A 108 4.95 -13.36 -7.96
N LEU A 109 4.88 -13.73 -9.23
CA LEU A 109 5.85 -13.32 -10.26
C LEU A 109 5.89 -11.79 -10.38
N ALA A 110 4.74 -11.13 -10.39
CA ALA A 110 4.66 -9.66 -10.46
C ALA A 110 5.31 -8.98 -9.24
N ALA A 111 5.24 -9.58 -8.04
CA ALA A 111 5.80 -9.05 -6.81
C ALA A 111 7.29 -9.35 -6.59
N MET A 112 7.87 -10.35 -7.28
CA MET A 112 9.25 -10.82 -7.05
C MET A 112 10.32 -9.72 -7.06
N PRO A 113 10.30 -8.74 -7.99
CA PRO A 113 11.30 -7.67 -8.00
C PRO A 113 11.29 -6.79 -6.74
N GLY A 114 10.17 -6.73 -6.01
CA GLY A 114 10.04 -5.98 -4.76
C GLY A 114 10.48 -6.75 -3.50
N TRP A 115 10.87 -8.03 -3.60
CA TRP A 115 11.18 -8.80 -2.39
C TRP A 115 12.39 -8.28 -1.60
N ASN A 116 13.31 -7.62 -2.28
CA ASN A 116 14.50 -6.99 -1.67
C ASN A 116 14.29 -5.49 -1.37
N GLY A 117 13.05 -5.01 -1.47
CA GLY A 117 12.67 -3.64 -1.13
C GLY A 117 12.63 -2.66 -2.32
N ARG A 118 12.13 -1.44 -2.04
CA ARG A 118 12.02 -0.28 -2.96
C ARG A 118 11.00 -0.40 -4.09
N GLU A 119 10.13 -1.42 -4.07
CA GLU A 119 9.23 -1.75 -5.18
C GLU A 119 7.82 -2.10 -4.67
N GLY A 120 7.29 -1.34 -3.74
CA GLY A 120 5.96 -1.55 -3.18
C GLY A 120 4.81 -1.16 -4.12
N HIS A 121 5.09 -0.46 -5.21
CA HIS A 121 4.09 0.07 -6.12
C HIS A 121 3.79 -0.83 -7.33
N SER A 122 4.62 -1.84 -7.62
CA SER A 122 4.41 -2.73 -8.76
C SER A 122 3.91 -4.09 -8.33
N GLY A 123 2.79 -4.54 -8.92
CA GLY A 123 2.21 -5.84 -8.59
C GLY A 123 0.89 -6.09 -9.28
N ILE A 124 0.29 -7.23 -8.98
CA ILE A 124 -1.11 -7.54 -9.28
C ILE A 124 -1.87 -7.48 -7.95
N PHE A 125 -2.99 -6.76 -7.95
CA PHE A 125 -3.84 -6.54 -6.79
C PHE A 125 -5.23 -7.14 -7.04
N PRO A 126 -5.38 -8.49 -6.92
CA PRO A 126 -6.59 -9.20 -7.35
C PRO A 126 -7.72 -9.08 -6.32
N PHE A 127 -8.05 -7.85 -5.93
CA PHE A 127 -9.09 -7.53 -4.96
C PHE A 127 -9.93 -6.30 -5.37
N LEU A 128 -9.82 -5.90 -6.64
CA LEU A 128 -10.68 -4.86 -7.19
C LEU A 128 -12.03 -5.44 -7.61
N PRO A 129 -13.10 -4.63 -7.63
CA PRO A 129 -14.44 -5.08 -8.00
C PRO A 129 -14.54 -5.77 -9.36
N GLU A 130 -13.72 -5.31 -10.31
CA GLU A 130 -13.67 -5.83 -11.68
C GLU A 130 -12.93 -7.15 -11.84
N ASP A 131 -12.13 -7.58 -10.86
CA ASP A 131 -11.30 -8.78 -10.98
C ASP A 131 -12.11 -10.10 -10.86
N GLY A 132 -13.37 -10.03 -10.40
CA GLY A 132 -14.25 -11.17 -10.25
C GLY A 132 -13.83 -12.13 -9.13
N THR A 133 -12.95 -11.72 -8.24
CA THR A 133 -12.45 -12.49 -7.10
C THR A 133 -13.38 -12.39 -5.89
N HIS A 134 -13.10 -13.18 -4.85
CA HIS A 134 -13.85 -13.23 -3.62
C HIS A 134 -12.96 -12.97 -2.42
N ALA A 135 -13.44 -12.15 -1.48
CA ALA A 135 -12.75 -11.83 -0.23
C ALA A 135 -13.55 -12.31 0.99
N TYR A 136 -12.87 -12.80 2.01
CA TYR A 136 -13.52 -12.97 3.31
C TYR A 136 -13.88 -11.60 3.88
N PRO A 137 -15.12 -11.38 4.33
CA PRO A 137 -15.63 -10.09 4.80
C PRO A 137 -15.11 -9.74 6.20
N LEU A 138 -13.80 -9.87 6.37
CA LEU A 138 -13.03 -9.59 7.55
C LEU A 138 -11.89 -8.64 7.18
N ARG A 139 -11.54 -7.71 8.08
CA ARG A 139 -10.34 -6.89 7.95
C ARG A 139 -9.41 -7.16 9.10
N PHE A 140 -8.13 -7.19 8.82
CA PHE A 140 -7.11 -7.58 9.75
C PHE A 140 -6.08 -6.46 9.90
N TRP A 141 -5.54 -6.35 11.11
CA TRP A 141 -4.34 -5.60 11.36
C TRP A 141 -3.33 -6.46 12.13
N ARG A 142 -2.07 -6.38 11.74
CA ARG A 142 -1.01 -7.08 12.44
C ARG A 142 -0.48 -6.18 13.56
N PHE A 143 -1.05 -6.33 14.75
CA PHE A 143 -0.56 -5.67 15.97
C PHE A 143 0.73 -6.35 16.49
N SER A 144 1.35 -5.74 17.50
CA SER A 144 2.55 -6.32 18.13
C SER A 144 2.29 -7.69 18.82
N ASP A 145 1.03 -7.95 19.17
CA ASP A 145 0.55 -9.18 19.82
C ASP A 145 -0.14 -10.16 18.86
N GLY A 146 -0.19 -9.87 17.56
CA GLY A 146 -0.65 -10.78 16.52
C GLY A 146 -1.52 -10.19 15.44
N LEU A 147 -2.05 -11.06 14.59
CA LEU A 147 -3.00 -10.68 13.54
C LEU A 147 -4.42 -10.68 14.12
N VAL A 148 -5.04 -9.52 14.18
CA VAL A 148 -6.34 -9.34 14.86
C VAL A 148 -7.37 -8.81 13.87
N ILE A 149 -8.62 -9.26 14.01
CA ILE A 149 -9.76 -8.81 13.22
C ILE A 149 -10.20 -7.44 13.75
N THR A 150 -10.11 -6.41 12.90
CA THR A 150 -10.47 -5.03 13.25
C THR A 150 -11.85 -4.65 12.75
N THR A 151 -12.33 -5.31 11.71
CA THR A 151 -13.67 -5.11 11.14
C THR A 151 -14.19 -6.42 10.59
N ALA A 152 -15.48 -6.65 10.72
CA ALA A 152 -16.17 -7.81 10.16
C ALA A 152 -17.58 -7.41 9.70
N ARG A 153 -18.06 -8.03 8.60
CA ARG A 153 -19.43 -7.85 8.11
C ARG A 153 -20.38 -8.82 8.83
N PRO A 154 -21.65 -8.45 9.02
CA PRO A 154 -22.66 -9.42 9.47
C PRO A 154 -22.64 -10.72 8.66
N PRO A 155 -22.73 -11.90 9.29
CA PRO A 155 -22.99 -12.11 10.73
C PRO A 155 -21.72 -12.28 11.60
N TYR A 156 -20.56 -11.81 11.18
CA TYR A 156 -19.25 -12.10 11.80
C TYR A 156 -18.74 -10.98 12.73
N GLU A 157 -19.58 -10.02 13.15
CA GLU A 157 -19.16 -8.86 13.96
C GLU A 157 -18.63 -9.27 15.33
N ASP A 158 -19.05 -10.42 15.84
CA ASP A 158 -18.56 -10.98 17.10
C ASP A 158 -17.09 -11.46 17.03
N LEU A 159 -16.52 -11.52 15.82
CA LEU A 159 -15.08 -11.78 15.63
C LEU A 159 -14.21 -10.54 15.82
N ILE A 160 -14.80 -9.34 15.89
CA ILE A 160 -14.01 -8.10 16.03
C ILE A 160 -13.25 -8.12 17.37
N GLY A 161 -11.94 -7.93 17.30
CA GLY A 161 -11.03 -7.99 18.44
C GLY A 161 -10.40 -9.37 18.65
N SER A 162 -10.86 -10.41 17.95
CA SER A 162 -10.29 -11.74 18.06
C SER A 162 -8.98 -11.83 17.29
N ARG A 163 -7.99 -12.50 17.88
CA ARG A 163 -6.70 -12.79 17.27
C ARG A 163 -6.78 -14.08 16.45
N VAL A 164 -6.43 -13.99 15.18
CA VAL A 164 -6.39 -15.16 14.27
C VAL A 164 -5.18 -16.03 14.58
N THR A 165 -5.38 -17.32 14.79
CA THR A 165 -4.32 -18.29 15.10
C THR A 165 -4.09 -19.30 13.99
N ALA A 166 -5.15 -19.61 13.20
CA ALA A 166 -5.05 -20.51 12.04
C ALA A 166 -6.15 -20.18 11.00
N VAL A 167 -5.92 -20.60 9.76
CA VAL A 167 -6.94 -20.63 8.68
C VAL A 167 -6.92 -22.03 8.09
N ALA A 168 -8.11 -22.66 7.98
CA ALA A 168 -8.29 -24.02 7.48
C ALA A 168 -7.34 -25.04 8.16
N GLY A 169 -7.11 -24.87 9.47
CA GLY A 169 -6.23 -25.72 10.27
C GLY A 169 -4.73 -25.45 10.11
N LYS A 170 -4.29 -24.58 9.19
CA LYS A 170 -2.89 -24.16 9.07
C LYS A 170 -2.59 -23.00 10.02
N PRO A 171 -1.51 -23.03 10.81
CA PRO A 171 -1.08 -21.91 11.66
C PRO A 171 -0.98 -20.60 10.85
N ILE A 172 -1.39 -19.49 11.45
CA ILE A 172 -1.42 -18.18 10.76
C ILE A 172 -0.03 -17.76 10.23
N SER A 173 1.04 -18.11 10.91
CA SER A 173 2.41 -17.87 10.46
C SER A 173 2.73 -18.62 9.16
N GLU A 174 2.24 -19.85 9.01
CA GLU A 174 2.40 -20.65 7.78
C GLU A 174 1.56 -20.06 6.65
N VAL A 175 0.30 -19.69 6.93
CA VAL A 175 -0.58 -19.03 5.95
C VAL A 175 0.06 -17.74 5.43
N MET A 176 0.55 -16.89 6.34
CA MET A 176 1.21 -15.64 5.95
C MET A 176 2.48 -15.89 5.12
N ALA A 177 3.29 -16.89 5.48
CA ALA A 177 4.48 -17.25 4.69
C ALA A 177 4.14 -17.70 3.25
N LEU A 178 2.96 -18.26 3.02
CA LEU A 178 2.48 -18.64 1.70
C LEU A 178 1.94 -17.45 0.89
N VAL A 179 1.29 -16.48 1.53
CA VAL A 179 0.64 -15.36 0.83
C VAL A 179 1.54 -14.12 0.68
N GLU A 180 2.43 -13.84 1.64
CA GLU A 180 3.32 -12.68 1.62
C GLU A 180 4.24 -12.57 0.39
N PRO A 181 4.68 -13.67 -0.25
CA PRO A 181 5.42 -13.59 -1.51
C PRO A 181 4.64 -12.97 -2.68
N MET A 182 3.31 -12.91 -2.61
CA MET A 182 2.46 -12.27 -3.62
C MET A 182 2.31 -10.76 -3.41
N ALA A 183 2.65 -10.25 -2.22
CA ALA A 183 2.56 -8.82 -1.90
C ALA A 183 3.84 -8.09 -2.31
N PRO A 184 3.75 -7.08 -3.19
CA PRO A 184 4.85 -6.17 -3.47
C PRO A 184 5.18 -5.36 -2.22
N ARG A 185 6.45 -4.90 -2.11
CA ARG A 185 6.88 -4.19 -0.90
C ARG A 185 8.07 -3.27 -1.13
N ASP A 186 8.07 -2.14 -0.45
CA ASP A 186 9.26 -1.31 -0.31
C ASP A 186 10.20 -1.85 0.78
N ASN A 187 9.63 -2.51 1.79
CA ASN A 187 10.37 -3.02 2.95
C ASN A 187 9.49 -4.00 3.78
N PRO A 188 10.05 -4.63 4.83
CA PRO A 188 9.27 -5.51 5.70
C PRO A 188 8.12 -4.83 6.45
N SER A 189 8.24 -3.54 6.80
CA SER A 189 7.17 -2.79 7.48
C SER A 189 5.94 -2.63 6.59
N ASN A 190 6.15 -2.30 5.31
CA ASN A 190 5.10 -2.25 4.30
C ASN A 190 4.37 -3.60 4.16
N LEU A 191 5.10 -4.70 4.19
CA LEU A 191 4.53 -6.05 4.11
C LEU A 191 3.60 -6.37 5.30
N LEU A 192 3.89 -5.84 6.50
CA LEU A 192 3.00 -6.03 7.66
C LEU A 192 1.61 -5.40 7.46
N ALA A 193 1.53 -4.33 6.65
CA ALA A 193 0.27 -3.70 6.30
C ALA A 193 -0.42 -4.41 5.13
N TYR A 194 0.31 -4.73 4.06
CA TYR A 194 -0.27 -5.24 2.81
C TYR A 194 -0.48 -6.76 2.80
N GLY A 195 0.36 -7.54 3.48
CA GLY A 195 0.25 -9.01 3.52
C GLY A 195 -1.15 -9.52 3.90
N PRO A 196 -1.80 -8.96 4.94
CA PRO A 196 -3.16 -9.36 5.33
C PRO A 196 -4.23 -9.17 4.25
N LEU A 197 -4.04 -8.27 3.27
CA LEU A 197 -4.97 -8.10 2.14
C LEU A 197 -4.98 -9.32 1.24
N TYR A 198 -3.82 -9.89 0.96
CA TYR A 198 -3.68 -11.09 0.13
C TYR A 198 -4.26 -12.32 0.83
N MET A 199 -4.14 -12.40 2.16
CA MET A 199 -4.73 -13.47 2.96
C MET A 199 -6.27 -13.47 2.91
N ARG A 200 -6.89 -12.34 2.63
CA ARG A 200 -8.36 -12.24 2.55
C ARG A 200 -8.93 -12.86 1.27
N GLN A 201 -8.10 -13.06 0.23
CA GLN A 201 -8.57 -13.48 -1.08
C GLN A 201 -8.72 -15.00 -1.12
N SER A 202 -9.96 -15.48 -1.34
CA SER A 202 -10.27 -16.90 -1.36
C SER A 202 -9.54 -17.64 -2.48
N GLU A 203 -9.43 -17.02 -3.68
CA GLU A 203 -8.69 -17.56 -4.82
C GLU A 203 -7.19 -17.71 -4.52
N LEU A 204 -6.59 -16.74 -3.84
CA LEU A 204 -5.18 -16.82 -3.47
C LEU A 204 -4.92 -17.89 -2.42
N LEU A 205 -5.80 -18.00 -1.41
CA LEU A 205 -5.70 -19.09 -0.43
C LEU A 205 -5.89 -20.47 -1.07
N ALA A 206 -6.78 -20.60 -2.05
CA ALA A 206 -6.93 -21.84 -2.84
C ALA A 206 -5.67 -22.07 -3.70
N GLY A 207 -5.18 -21.03 -4.36
CA GLY A 207 -4.01 -21.12 -5.24
C GLY A 207 -2.72 -21.53 -4.53
N VAL A 208 -2.54 -21.13 -3.26
CA VAL A 208 -1.37 -21.54 -2.45
C VAL A 208 -1.65 -22.77 -1.58
N GLY A 209 -2.82 -23.40 -1.70
CA GLY A 209 -3.17 -24.66 -1.02
C GLY A 209 -3.44 -24.50 0.49
N VAL A 210 -3.88 -23.32 0.93
CA VAL A 210 -4.42 -23.12 2.29
C VAL A 210 -5.81 -23.75 2.40
N ILE A 211 -6.65 -23.53 1.38
CA ILE A 211 -7.95 -24.18 1.19
C ILE A 211 -7.96 -24.98 -0.09
N GLU A 212 -8.85 -25.96 -0.22
CA GLU A 212 -8.90 -26.83 -1.40
C GLU A 212 -9.45 -26.13 -2.66
N ARG A 213 -10.36 -25.18 -2.47
CA ARG A 213 -11.03 -24.42 -3.52
C ARG A 213 -11.61 -23.13 -2.96
N VAL A 214 -11.92 -22.19 -3.82
CA VAL A 214 -12.70 -20.98 -3.48
C VAL A 214 -13.98 -21.35 -2.74
N GLY A 215 -14.21 -20.74 -1.59
CA GLY A 215 -15.37 -21.01 -0.75
C GLY A 215 -15.11 -20.76 0.74
N PRO A 216 -15.98 -21.32 1.61
CA PRO A 216 -15.89 -21.13 3.05
C PRO A 216 -14.55 -21.61 3.61
N ALA A 217 -14.02 -20.85 4.59
CA ALA A 217 -12.84 -21.26 5.34
C ALA A 217 -13.07 -21.18 6.84
N VAL A 218 -12.45 -22.09 7.57
CA VAL A 218 -12.48 -22.08 9.04
C VAL A 218 -11.38 -21.19 9.54
N PHE A 219 -11.73 -20.11 10.26
CA PHE A 219 -10.81 -19.26 10.99
C PHE A 219 -10.78 -19.71 12.45
N SER A 220 -9.62 -20.13 12.94
CA SER A 220 -9.38 -20.39 14.35
C SER A 220 -8.95 -19.08 15.00
N VAL A 221 -9.65 -18.66 16.03
CA VAL A 221 -9.43 -17.38 16.69
C VAL A 221 -9.33 -17.54 18.21
N VAL A 222 -8.74 -16.56 18.85
CA VAL A 222 -8.75 -16.39 20.31
C VAL A 222 -9.37 -15.02 20.59
N ASP A 223 -10.51 -15.02 21.24
CA ASP A 223 -11.24 -13.81 21.61
C ASP A 223 -10.49 -13.00 22.68
N ARG A 224 -10.88 -11.75 22.90
CA ARG A 224 -10.23 -10.86 23.88
C ARG A 224 -10.27 -11.39 25.32
N ASP A 225 -11.24 -12.23 25.67
CA ASP A 225 -11.32 -12.90 26.97
C ASP A 225 -10.44 -14.16 27.08
N GLY A 226 -9.73 -14.54 26.01
CA GLY A 226 -8.88 -15.72 25.93
C GLY A 226 -9.59 -16.99 25.45
N THR A 227 -10.88 -16.93 25.13
CA THR A 227 -11.65 -18.08 24.61
C THR A 227 -11.21 -18.41 23.18
N ALA A 228 -10.79 -19.66 22.95
CA ALA A 228 -10.47 -20.17 21.62
C ALA A 228 -11.71 -20.76 20.96
N ARG A 229 -11.94 -20.39 19.70
CA ARG A 229 -13.05 -20.92 18.88
C ARG A 229 -12.71 -21.01 17.41
N ASN A 230 -13.51 -21.74 16.67
CA ASN A 230 -13.45 -21.83 15.22
C ASN A 230 -14.72 -21.20 14.63
N GLU A 231 -14.55 -20.38 13.60
CA GLU A 231 -15.64 -19.77 12.86
C GLU A 231 -15.52 -20.08 11.37
N THR A 232 -16.61 -20.53 10.74
CA THR A 232 -16.64 -20.73 9.30
C THR A 232 -17.12 -19.45 8.63
N VAL A 233 -16.24 -18.85 7.81
CA VAL A 233 -16.49 -17.58 7.15
C VAL A 233 -16.68 -17.82 5.66
N GLU A 234 -17.81 -17.36 5.12
CA GLU A 234 -18.11 -17.37 3.69
C GLU A 234 -17.44 -16.17 3.00
N PRO A 235 -16.75 -16.38 1.88
CA PRO A 235 -16.24 -15.27 1.09
C PRO A 235 -17.38 -14.59 0.32
N ILE A 236 -17.20 -13.30 0.04
CA ILE A 236 -18.13 -12.49 -0.76
C ILE A 236 -17.41 -11.97 -2.01
N PRO A 237 -18.12 -11.64 -3.09
CA PRO A 237 -17.51 -10.98 -4.25
C PRO A 237 -16.75 -9.72 -3.84
N ALA A 238 -15.58 -9.49 -4.42
CA ALA A 238 -14.76 -8.30 -4.13
C ALA A 238 -15.54 -6.99 -4.35
N ALA A 239 -16.44 -6.96 -5.34
CA ALA A 239 -17.32 -5.83 -5.58
C ALA A 239 -18.24 -5.51 -4.37
N ASP A 240 -18.74 -6.52 -3.68
CA ASP A 240 -19.60 -6.35 -2.49
C ASP A 240 -18.76 -5.94 -1.26
N ASP A 241 -17.50 -6.38 -1.19
CA ASP A 241 -16.59 -6.01 -0.12
C ASP A 241 -16.27 -4.50 -0.14
N VAL A 242 -16.00 -3.94 -1.32
CA VAL A 242 -15.75 -2.50 -1.48
C VAL A 242 -16.96 -1.67 -1.10
N VAL A 243 -18.16 -2.06 -1.53
CA VAL A 243 -19.40 -1.38 -1.19
C VAL A 243 -19.66 -1.40 0.31
N TRP A 244 -19.36 -2.52 0.96
CA TRP A 244 -19.59 -2.68 2.39
C TRP A 244 -18.73 -1.74 3.24
N THR A 245 -17.49 -1.53 2.90
CA THR A 245 -16.56 -0.84 3.79
C THR A 245 -16.44 0.66 3.54
N ASN A 246 -16.75 1.14 2.33
CA ASN A 246 -16.55 2.53 1.90
C ASN A 246 -15.15 3.11 2.22
N ALA A 247 -14.16 2.23 2.52
CA ALA A 247 -12.82 2.61 2.92
C ALA A 247 -11.80 1.64 2.33
N LEU A 248 -10.57 2.11 2.19
CA LEU A 248 -9.46 1.24 1.81
C LEU A 248 -9.25 0.15 2.86
N PRO A 249 -9.03 -1.11 2.43
CA PRO A 249 -8.84 -2.24 3.35
C PRO A 249 -7.66 -2.08 4.34
N LEU A 250 -6.76 -1.16 4.08
CA LEU A 250 -5.57 -0.87 4.89
C LEU A 250 -5.82 0.05 6.07
N ILE A 251 -6.84 0.91 5.98
CA ILE A 251 -7.09 1.93 7.01
C ILE A 251 -7.87 1.31 8.15
N LEU A 252 -7.41 1.54 9.37
CA LEU A 252 -8.14 1.16 10.56
C LEU A 252 -9.43 1.99 10.69
N PRO A 253 -10.53 1.40 11.20
CA PRO A 253 -11.75 2.14 11.49
C PRO A 253 -11.52 3.35 12.41
N THR A 254 -12.35 4.40 12.23
CA THR A 254 -12.40 5.55 13.13
C THR A 254 -12.67 5.11 14.57
N ARG A 255 -11.86 5.64 15.50
CA ARG A 255 -11.96 5.40 16.94
C ARG A 255 -11.60 6.68 17.71
N ASP A 256 -11.64 6.64 19.06
CA ASP A 256 -11.36 7.81 19.90
C ASP A 256 -9.86 8.17 20.00
N ALA A 257 -8.94 7.27 19.62
CA ALA A 257 -7.53 7.60 19.47
C ALA A 257 -7.34 8.67 18.39
N MET A 258 -6.58 9.74 18.68
CA MET A 258 -6.54 10.97 17.89
C MET A 258 -6.19 10.73 16.41
N TRP A 259 -5.23 9.89 16.13
CA TRP A 259 -4.79 9.58 14.76
C TRP A 259 -5.82 8.79 13.92
N LEU A 260 -6.88 8.28 14.54
CA LEU A 260 -7.99 7.59 13.89
C LEU A 260 -9.23 8.49 13.74
N HIS A 261 -9.14 9.78 14.15
CA HIS A 261 -10.17 10.78 13.90
C HIS A 261 -10.00 11.43 12.53
N ASP A 262 -11.09 11.98 12.00
CA ASP A 262 -11.12 12.87 10.84
C ASP A 262 -10.22 12.39 9.68
N GLN A 263 -10.25 11.06 9.43
CA GLN A 263 -9.39 10.40 8.42
C GLN A 263 -9.72 10.85 6.99
N ASP A 264 -10.91 11.44 6.77
CA ASP A 264 -11.33 12.04 5.49
C ASP A 264 -10.73 13.44 5.26
N GLU A 265 -10.22 14.08 6.32
CA GLU A 265 -9.53 15.37 6.23
C GLU A 265 -8.08 15.14 5.83
N ARG A 266 -7.61 15.82 4.80
CA ARG A 266 -6.24 15.67 4.28
C ARG A 266 -5.19 16.09 5.29
N ILE A 267 -5.43 17.23 5.96
CA ILE A 267 -4.59 17.79 7.01
C ILE A 267 -5.48 18.56 7.99
N TRP A 268 -5.24 18.33 9.26
CA TRP A 268 -5.86 19.11 10.34
C TRP A 268 -4.89 19.22 11.51
N TRP A 269 -5.12 20.18 12.41
CA TRP A 269 -4.28 20.34 13.58
C TRP A 269 -5.09 20.73 14.81
N ARG A 270 -4.53 20.42 15.98
CA ARG A 270 -5.13 20.71 17.28
C ARG A 270 -4.03 21.07 18.29
N PHE A 271 -4.25 22.10 19.09
CA PHE A 271 -3.38 22.40 20.21
C PHE A 271 -3.84 21.63 21.45
N LEU A 272 -2.94 20.86 22.04
CA LEU A 272 -3.15 20.06 23.25
C LEU A 272 -2.64 20.86 24.44
N GLU A 273 -3.56 21.50 25.16
CA GLU A 273 -3.24 22.46 26.24
C GLU A 273 -2.39 21.85 27.36
N ASP A 274 -2.73 20.62 27.80
CA ASP A 274 -2.08 19.95 28.93
C ASP A 274 -0.60 19.65 28.67
N SER A 275 -0.26 19.27 27.42
CA SER A 275 1.10 18.94 27.00
C SER A 275 1.78 20.07 26.23
N LYS A 276 1.07 21.19 25.97
CA LYS A 276 1.51 22.30 25.10
C LYS A 276 2.04 21.82 23.76
N THR A 277 1.41 20.81 23.20
CA THR A 277 1.77 20.19 21.95
C THR A 277 0.82 20.67 20.84
N LEU A 278 1.38 21.15 19.74
CA LEU A 278 0.64 21.35 18.50
C LEU A 278 0.68 20.03 17.72
N TYR A 279 -0.43 19.31 17.72
CA TYR A 279 -0.59 18.08 16.97
C TYR A 279 -1.12 18.38 15.57
N VAL A 280 -0.46 17.84 14.55
CA VAL A 280 -0.81 17.98 13.13
C VAL A 280 -1.00 16.59 12.55
N GLN A 281 -2.23 16.27 12.15
CA GLN A 281 -2.53 15.05 11.41
C GLN A 281 -2.45 15.34 9.92
N TYR A 282 -1.60 14.62 9.20
CA TYR A 282 -1.44 14.73 7.76
C TYR A 282 -1.76 13.38 7.10
N ASN A 283 -3.01 13.20 6.65
CA ASN A 283 -3.55 11.93 6.18
C ASN A 283 -3.32 11.68 4.68
N GLU A 284 -3.14 12.73 3.87
CA GLU A 284 -2.96 12.59 2.43
C GLU A 284 -2.04 13.70 1.90
N VAL A 285 -1.02 13.33 1.13
CA VAL A 285 -0.11 14.31 0.50
C VAL A 285 -0.78 14.96 -0.68
N MET A 286 -1.53 16.01 -0.38
CA MET A 286 -2.20 16.89 -1.33
C MET A 286 -2.01 18.33 -0.87
N SER A 287 -2.54 19.32 -1.62
CA SER A 287 -2.43 20.72 -1.21
C SER A 287 -2.91 20.93 0.23
N THR A 288 -2.06 21.49 1.05
CA THR A 288 -2.32 21.77 2.48
C THR A 288 -3.16 23.04 2.71
N GLY A 289 -3.50 23.78 1.63
CA GLY A 289 -4.21 25.06 1.77
C GLY A 289 -3.45 26.04 2.65
N SER A 290 -4.11 26.61 3.67
CA SER A 290 -3.48 27.52 4.64
C SER A 290 -2.83 26.80 5.83
N ALA A 291 -2.87 25.46 5.91
CA ALA A 291 -2.46 24.76 7.13
C ALA A 291 -0.99 25.02 7.53
N ALA A 292 -0.09 25.14 6.56
CA ALA A 292 1.31 25.47 6.83
C ALA A 292 1.45 26.87 7.51
N ASP A 293 0.76 27.88 6.98
CA ASP A 293 0.74 29.23 7.53
C ASP A 293 0.06 29.27 8.91
N ASP A 294 -1.04 28.53 9.08
CA ASP A 294 -1.79 28.46 10.34
C ASP A 294 -0.96 27.79 11.44
N ILE A 295 -0.20 26.74 11.12
CA ILE A 295 0.74 26.07 12.03
C ILE A 295 1.83 27.06 12.49
N LEU A 296 2.48 27.76 11.55
CA LEU A 296 3.49 28.78 11.87
C LEU A 296 2.91 29.90 12.72
N ALA A 297 1.75 30.44 12.34
CA ALA A 297 1.07 31.50 13.10
C ALA A 297 0.74 31.05 14.53
N ARG A 298 0.27 29.81 14.71
CA ARG A 298 -0.01 29.25 16.04
C ARG A 298 1.24 29.08 16.88
N VAL A 299 2.36 28.65 16.29
CA VAL A 299 3.64 28.52 17.01
C VAL A 299 4.19 29.92 17.40
N ALA A 300 4.07 30.89 16.50
CA ALA A 300 4.53 32.28 16.74
C ALA A 300 3.77 32.98 17.87
N GLN A 301 2.52 32.61 18.15
CA GLN A 301 1.75 33.10 19.30
C GLN A 301 2.36 32.67 20.65
N GLY A 302 3.27 31.71 20.66
CA GLY A 302 3.92 31.16 21.84
C GLY A 302 3.10 30.12 22.58
N GLY A 303 3.70 29.58 23.64
CA GLY A 303 3.06 28.54 24.46
C GLY A 303 3.10 27.14 23.85
N VAL A 304 3.58 26.96 22.60
CA VAL A 304 3.82 25.65 22.00
C VAL A 304 5.20 25.15 22.39
N GLU A 305 5.27 24.01 23.06
CA GLU A 305 6.53 23.37 23.42
C GLU A 305 6.97 22.33 22.40
N ARG A 306 6.02 21.63 21.76
CA ARG A 306 6.25 20.61 20.74
C ARG A 306 5.35 20.80 19.54
N VAL A 307 5.84 20.40 18.38
CA VAL A 307 5.05 20.19 17.16
C VAL A 307 5.17 18.71 16.81
N VAL A 308 4.04 18.01 16.78
CA VAL A 308 3.96 16.60 16.40
C VAL A 308 3.26 16.52 15.04
N VAL A 309 3.94 15.98 14.02
CA VAL A 309 3.36 15.72 12.70
C VAL A 309 3.10 14.21 12.59
N ASP A 310 1.85 13.83 12.42
CA ASP A 310 1.43 12.43 12.36
C ASP A 310 1.21 11.99 10.92
N LEU A 311 2.03 11.06 10.45
CA LEU A 311 2.00 10.45 9.11
C LEU A 311 1.54 9.00 9.14
N ARG A 312 1.13 8.46 10.28
CA ARG A 312 0.85 7.02 10.43
C ARG A 312 -0.24 6.50 9.51
N ASN A 313 -1.21 7.34 9.12
CA ASN A 313 -2.29 7.00 8.18
C ASN A 313 -2.05 7.51 6.75
N ASN A 314 -0.88 8.10 6.47
CA ASN A 314 -0.65 8.76 5.19
C ASN A 314 -0.07 7.79 4.15
N GLY A 315 -0.90 7.34 3.23
CA GLY A 315 -0.52 6.45 2.12
C GLY A 315 0.17 7.16 0.93
N GLY A 316 0.36 8.47 1.00
CA GLY A 316 1.00 9.25 -0.07
C GLY A 316 0.07 10.24 -0.76
N GLY A 317 0.30 10.49 -2.05
CA GLY A 317 -0.43 11.46 -2.88
C GLY A 317 0.50 12.15 -3.89
N ASP A 318 0.39 13.47 -4.03
CA ASP A 318 1.14 14.25 -5.02
C ASP A 318 2.39 14.90 -4.40
N ASN A 319 3.58 14.44 -4.79
CA ASN A 319 4.88 14.95 -4.36
C ASN A 319 5.09 16.46 -4.57
N HIS A 320 4.33 17.09 -5.46
CA HIS A 320 4.47 18.51 -5.76
C HIS A 320 3.73 19.43 -4.78
N THR A 321 3.02 18.87 -3.78
CA THR A 321 2.08 19.64 -2.95
C THR A 321 2.54 19.87 -1.51
N TYR A 322 3.52 19.14 -0.99
CA TYR A 322 3.95 19.23 0.40
C TYR A 322 5.03 20.30 0.68
N GLY A 323 5.57 20.95 -0.36
CA GLY A 323 6.70 21.89 -0.21
C GLY A 323 6.50 22.97 0.82
N GLN A 324 5.30 23.59 0.88
CA GLN A 324 4.99 24.63 1.86
C GLN A 324 5.01 24.12 3.31
N LEU A 325 4.48 22.92 3.54
CA LEU A 325 4.53 22.30 4.88
C LEU A 325 5.96 21.97 5.27
N LEU A 326 6.75 21.41 4.36
CA LEU A 326 8.16 21.12 4.59
C LEU A 326 8.96 22.39 4.91
N GLU A 327 8.73 23.48 4.20
CA GLU A 327 9.35 24.79 4.47
C GLU A 327 8.94 25.33 5.86
N ALA A 328 7.67 25.21 6.22
CA ALA A 328 7.17 25.61 7.54
C ALA A 328 7.83 24.80 8.67
N LEU A 329 8.05 23.50 8.47
CA LEU A 329 8.72 22.67 9.48
C LEU A 329 10.20 23.01 9.68
N GLN A 330 10.86 23.61 8.70
CA GLN A 330 12.25 24.09 8.78
C GLN A 330 12.37 25.47 9.46
N ASP A 331 11.25 26.12 9.82
CA ASP A 331 11.31 27.40 10.53
C ASP A 331 12.00 27.23 11.89
N PRO A 332 12.94 28.14 12.28
CA PRO A 332 13.65 28.07 13.56
C PRO A 332 12.74 28.09 14.80
N LEU A 333 11.48 28.44 14.66
CA LEU A 333 10.49 28.31 15.74
C LEU A 333 10.03 26.87 15.93
N ILE A 334 10.14 26.03 14.92
CA ILE A 334 9.70 24.63 14.91
C ILE A 334 10.90 23.69 14.96
N ASP A 335 11.83 23.85 14.03
CA ASP A 335 13.01 23.00 13.89
C ASP A 335 14.03 23.27 14.98
N ARG A 336 13.91 22.54 16.06
CA ARG A 336 14.81 22.57 17.24
C ARG A 336 14.90 21.18 17.82
N PRO A 337 16.06 20.79 18.38
CA PRO A 337 16.25 19.51 19.02
C PRO A 337 15.13 19.15 20.00
N GLY A 338 14.44 18.04 19.75
CA GLY A 338 13.34 17.51 20.57
C GLY A 338 12.02 18.30 20.51
N ARG A 339 11.91 19.32 19.67
CA ARG A 339 10.67 20.10 19.49
C ARG A 339 9.81 19.58 18.33
N LEU A 340 10.42 19.32 17.17
CA LEU A 340 9.74 18.71 16.03
C LEU A 340 9.80 17.19 16.17
N ILE A 341 8.64 16.55 16.17
CA ILE A 341 8.48 15.12 16.28
C ILE A 341 7.60 14.64 15.14
N VAL A 342 7.99 13.54 14.49
CA VAL A 342 7.22 12.94 13.40
C VAL A 342 6.80 11.54 13.81
N LEU A 343 5.49 11.29 13.81
CA LEU A 343 4.95 9.95 14.00
C LEU A 343 4.89 9.25 12.65
N ILE A 344 5.59 8.12 12.55
CA ILE A 344 5.64 7.29 11.35
C ILE A 344 5.16 5.87 11.63
N GLY A 345 4.76 5.18 10.58
CA GLY A 345 4.32 3.80 10.66
C GLY A 345 4.22 3.13 9.29
N ARG A 346 3.67 1.95 9.27
CA ARG A 346 3.60 1.05 8.09
C ARG A 346 2.86 1.63 6.90
N LEU A 347 1.91 2.54 7.14
CA LEU A 347 1.16 3.23 6.10
C LEU A 347 1.78 4.57 5.70
N THR A 348 2.86 5.02 6.35
CA THR A 348 3.66 6.15 5.86
C THR A 348 4.34 5.70 4.57
N PHE A 349 3.69 5.95 3.43
CA PHE A 349 4.05 5.31 2.16
C PHE A 349 4.05 6.31 0.99
N SER A 350 4.76 5.98 -0.10
CA SER A 350 4.77 6.77 -1.33
C SER A 350 5.18 8.23 -1.09
N ALA A 351 4.40 9.22 -1.52
CA ALA A 351 4.69 10.65 -1.32
C ALA A 351 4.83 11.04 0.17
N ALA A 352 4.17 10.34 1.10
CA ALA A 352 4.35 10.56 2.53
C ALA A 352 5.72 10.05 3.01
N GLY A 353 6.22 8.95 2.45
CA GLY A 353 7.58 8.48 2.67
C GLY A 353 8.61 9.44 2.10
N ASN A 354 8.36 10.01 0.91
CA ASN A 354 9.19 11.06 0.32
C ASN A 354 9.24 12.30 1.22
N PHE A 355 8.09 12.75 1.70
CA PHE A 355 8.01 13.87 2.65
C PHE A 355 8.77 13.57 3.95
N ALA A 356 8.56 12.39 4.55
CA ALA A 356 9.28 11.99 5.77
C ALA A 356 10.80 11.94 5.55
N THR A 357 11.25 11.45 4.38
CA THR A 357 12.68 11.41 4.02
C THR A 357 13.27 12.80 3.87
N GLU A 358 12.54 13.76 3.31
CA GLU A 358 13.02 15.15 3.23
C GLU A 358 13.00 15.85 4.59
N VAL A 359 12.04 15.53 5.48
CA VAL A 359 12.06 16.02 6.87
C VAL A 359 13.28 15.45 7.61
N ASP A 360 13.57 14.16 7.50
CA ASP A 360 14.77 13.50 8.06
C ASP A 360 16.07 14.19 7.59
N ALA A 361 16.15 14.53 6.31
CA ALA A 361 17.34 15.12 5.72
C ALA A 361 17.52 16.62 6.02
N LYS A 362 16.46 17.35 6.34
CA LYS A 362 16.45 18.83 6.35
C LYS A 362 16.15 19.45 7.71
N THR A 363 15.81 18.64 8.72
CA THR A 363 15.43 19.12 10.06
C THR A 363 16.05 18.27 11.17
N ASP A 364 15.98 18.77 12.40
CA ASP A 364 16.36 18.04 13.63
C ASP A 364 15.16 17.23 14.21
N ALA A 365 14.23 16.78 13.36
CA ALA A 365 13.03 16.05 13.78
C ALA A 365 13.39 14.72 14.46
N VAL A 366 12.63 14.36 15.49
CA VAL A 366 12.69 13.04 16.15
C VAL A 366 11.57 12.18 15.63
N PHE A 367 11.90 11.01 15.08
CA PHE A 367 10.93 10.06 14.57
C PHE A 367 10.48 9.08 15.66
N VAL A 368 9.16 8.89 15.80
CA VAL A 368 8.56 8.02 16.82
C VAL A 368 7.52 7.12 16.19
N GLY A 369 7.39 5.89 16.65
CA GLY A 369 6.36 4.95 16.20
C GLY A 369 6.91 3.63 15.70
N GLU A 370 6.51 3.21 14.49
CA GLU A 370 6.99 2.01 13.82
C GLU A 370 7.79 2.38 12.58
N ALA A 371 8.65 1.47 12.09
CA ALA A 371 9.37 1.66 10.85
C ALA A 371 8.42 2.06 9.70
N MET A 372 8.83 3.06 8.91
CA MET A 372 8.07 3.59 7.78
C MET A 372 7.84 2.53 6.70
N GLY A 373 6.67 2.55 6.06
CA GLY A 373 6.33 1.62 4.97
C GLY A 373 7.03 1.90 3.65
N SER A 374 7.60 3.09 3.45
CA SER A 374 8.37 3.45 2.26
C SER A 374 9.87 3.29 2.44
N SER A 375 10.57 3.13 1.32
CA SER A 375 12.01 3.35 1.25
C SER A 375 12.33 4.84 1.02
N PRO A 376 13.48 5.37 1.52
CA PRO A 376 13.92 6.74 1.23
C PRO A 376 14.09 7.03 -0.25
N ASN A 377 14.51 6.03 -1.03
CA ASN A 377 14.54 6.06 -2.48
C ASN A 377 13.67 4.91 -2.98
N LEU A 378 12.66 5.18 -3.79
CA LEU A 378 11.65 4.20 -4.20
C LEU A 378 11.25 4.35 -5.66
N TYR A 379 10.59 3.31 -6.21
CA TYR A 379 9.92 3.36 -7.49
C TYR A 379 8.43 3.60 -7.29
N GLY A 380 7.87 4.59 -7.99
CA GLY A 380 6.48 5.02 -7.87
C GLY A 380 5.86 5.47 -9.21
N ASP A 381 4.81 6.31 -9.15
CA ASP A 381 4.06 6.79 -10.31
C ASP A 381 3.56 5.64 -11.19
N VAL A 382 2.62 4.92 -10.67
CA VAL A 382 2.18 3.64 -11.23
C VAL A 382 1.44 3.81 -12.55
N ARG A 383 1.72 2.93 -13.49
CA ARG A 383 0.93 2.74 -14.71
C ARG A 383 0.19 1.40 -14.65
N ARG A 384 -1.11 1.45 -14.90
CA ARG A 384 -1.96 0.29 -15.08
C ARG A 384 -1.74 -0.26 -16.50
N SER A 385 -1.49 -1.55 -16.61
CA SER A 385 -1.36 -2.26 -17.89
C SER A 385 -2.25 -3.50 -17.87
N PRO A 386 -3.15 -3.67 -18.86
CA PRO A 386 -4.06 -4.79 -18.88
C PRO A 386 -3.36 -6.10 -19.26
N LEU A 387 -3.81 -7.20 -18.64
CA LEU A 387 -3.54 -8.58 -19.01
C LEU A 387 -4.83 -9.18 -19.61
N PRO A 388 -5.19 -8.80 -20.85
CA PRO A 388 -6.57 -8.96 -21.35
C PRO A 388 -7.00 -10.42 -21.54
N THR A 389 -6.04 -11.33 -21.66
CA THR A 389 -6.36 -12.77 -21.83
C THR A 389 -6.84 -13.45 -20.56
N ILE A 390 -6.63 -12.81 -19.39
CA ILE A 390 -7.04 -13.31 -18.07
C ILE A 390 -7.91 -12.33 -17.30
N GLY A 391 -8.21 -11.15 -17.87
CA GLY A 391 -9.10 -10.14 -17.27
C GLY A 391 -8.56 -9.43 -16.06
N LEU A 392 -7.24 -9.40 -15.85
CA LEU A 392 -6.56 -8.71 -14.77
C LEU A 392 -5.73 -7.55 -15.27
N ASP A 393 -5.29 -6.70 -14.34
CA ASP A 393 -4.31 -5.64 -14.58
C ASP A 393 -3.04 -5.86 -13.77
N VAL A 394 -1.91 -5.49 -14.38
CA VAL A 394 -0.68 -5.30 -13.63
C VAL A 394 -0.41 -3.80 -13.47
N TYR A 395 0.02 -3.42 -12.30
CA TYR A 395 0.44 -2.09 -11.94
C TYR A 395 1.96 -2.06 -11.91
N ILE A 396 2.58 -1.07 -12.57
CA ILE A 396 4.03 -1.00 -12.76
C ILE A 396 4.49 0.42 -12.47
N ALA A 397 5.43 0.57 -11.54
CA ALA A 397 6.07 1.85 -11.24
C ALA A 397 6.82 2.39 -12.47
N SER A 398 6.66 3.67 -12.75
CA SER A 398 7.24 4.32 -13.96
C SER A 398 8.30 5.37 -13.65
N THR A 399 8.49 5.72 -12.38
CA THR A 399 9.39 6.78 -11.94
C THR A 399 10.23 6.31 -10.76
N TYR A 400 11.50 6.67 -10.77
CA TYR A 400 12.37 6.53 -9.60
C TYR A 400 12.40 7.86 -8.83
N HIS A 401 11.97 7.83 -7.58
CA HIS A 401 12.01 8.96 -6.65
C HIS A 401 13.24 8.83 -5.78
N GLN A 402 14.21 9.72 -5.98
CA GLN A 402 15.42 9.80 -5.18
C GLN A 402 15.29 10.97 -4.19
N MET A 403 14.86 10.69 -2.95
CA MET A 403 14.69 11.69 -1.90
C MET A 403 15.87 11.75 -0.93
N SER A 404 16.75 10.75 -0.99
CA SER A 404 18.01 10.68 -0.25
C SER A 404 19.18 10.60 -1.22
N THR A 405 20.41 10.37 -0.72
CA THR A 405 21.57 10.14 -1.59
C THR A 405 21.39 8.87 -2.44
N ALA A 406 22.00 8.84 -3.61
CA ALA A 406 21.86 7.71 -4.55
C ALA A 406 22.39 6.39 -3.97
N ASP A 407 23.32 6.46 -3.05
CA ASP A 407 23.98 5.35 -2.36
C ASP A 407 23.35 5.07 -0.96
N ASP A 408 22.23 5.69 -0.62
CA ASP A 408 21.53 5.41 0.65
C ASP A 408 21.10 3.93 0.69
N PRO A 409 21.66 3.12 1.61
CA PRO A 409 21.34 1.70 1.70
C PRO A 409 20.02 1.43 2.38
N ARG A 410 19.41 2.43 3.03
CA ARG A 410 18.18 2.26 3.80
C ARG A 410 17.01 1.87 2.89
N ILE A 411 16.20 0.95 3.36
CA ILE A 411 14.93 0.57 2.75
C ILE A 411 13.72 1.05 3.57
N THR A 412 13.98 1.71 4.69
CA THR A 412 12.99 2.36 5.56
C THR A 412 13.65 3.48 6.34
N ILE A 413 12.87 4.37 6.93
CA ILE A 413 13.29 5.18 8.09
C ILE A 413 12.82 4.44 9.33
N GLU A 414 13.79 4.03 10.15
CA GLU A 414 13.52 3.50 11.48
C GLU A 414 13.21 4.67 12.44
N PRO A 415 12.23 4.55 13.34
CA PRO A 415 12.00 5.57 14.33
C PRO A 415 13.13 5.64 15.35
N ASP A 416 13.51 6.84 15.80
CA ASP A 416 14.46 7.05 16.90
C ASP A 416 13.93 6.45 18.20
N ALA A 417 12.60 6.47 18.37
CA ALA A 417 11.90 5.82 19.45
C ALA A 417 10.85 4.84 18.91
N ALA A 418 11.20 3.57 18.83
CA ALA A 418 10.29 2.51 18.43
C ALA A 418 9.24 2.24 19.52
N VAL A 419 7.98 2.39 19.18
CA VAL A 419 6.85 2.17 20.09
C VAL A 419 5.86 1.23 19.41
N PRO A 420 5.83 -0.05 19.79
CA PRO A 420 4.91 -1.01 19.23
C PRO A 420 3.45 -0.64 19.58
N TYR A 421 2.53 -1.00 18.68
CA TYR A 421 1.10 -0.78 18.88
C TYR A 421 0.40 -2.12 19.07
N SER A 422 -0.22 -2.34 20.23
CA SER A 422 -0.91 -3.58 20.55
C SER A 422 -2.40 -3.52 20.20
N SER A 423 -3.03 -4.69 20.08
CA SER A 423 -4.48 -4.76 19.92
C SER A 423 -5.23 -4.23 21.14
N ASP A 424 -4.65 -4.41 22.35
CA ASP A 424 -5.23 -3.84 23.57
C ASP A 424 -5.18 -2.31 23.57
N ASP A 425 -4.10 -1.69 23.12
CA ASP A 425 -4.03 -0.24 22.93
C ASP A 425 -5.11 0.24 21.96
N TYR A 426 -5.21 -0.41 20.80
CA TYR A 426 -6.21 -0.07 19.79
C TYR A 426 -7.64 -0.15 20.31
N PHE A 427 -8.02 -1.27 20.93
CA PHE A 427 -9.39 -1.49 21.43
C PHE A 427 -9.71 -0.75 22.73
N SER A 428 -8.70 -0.19 23.39
CA SER A 428 -8.84 0.69 24.57
C SER A 428 -8.68 2.17 24.24
N ASP A 429 -8.62 2.52 22.95
CA ASP A 429 -8.48 3.89 22.45
C ASP A 429 -7.22 4.62 22.99
N ARG A 430 -6.17 3.86 23.34
CA ARG A 430 -4.88 4.41 23.77
C ARG A 430 -3.99 4.69 22.56
N ASP A 431 -3.14 5.70 22.71
CA ASP A 431 -2.12 6.02 21.71
C ASP A 431 -0.72 6.12 22.35
N PRO A 432 -0.07 4.97 22.59
CA PRO A 432 1.25 4.94 23.22
C PRO A 432 2.33 5.66 22.40
N GLN A 433 2.15 5.75 21.09
CA GLN A 433 3.09 6.43 20.19
C GLN A 433 2.98 7.95 20.35
N LEU A 434 1.78 8.52 20.38
CA LEU A 434 1.57 9.94 20.68
C LEU A 434 1.99 10.28 22.11
N GLU A 435 1.69 9.40 23.08
CA GLU A 435 2.16 9.57 24.45
C GLU A 435 3.69 9.59 24.54
N ALA A 436 4.39 8.76 23.78
CA ALA A 436 5.85 8.77 23.72
C ALA A 436 6.36 10.05 23.07
N ALA A 437 5.75 10.50 21.97
CA ALA A 437 6.06 11.77 21.31
C ALA A 437 5.93 12.97 22.29
N ILE A 438 4.86 13.01 23.07
CA ILE A 438 4.63 14.05 24.08
C ILE A 438 5.68 14.01 25.21
N ARG A 439 6.18 12.82 25.58
CA ARG A 439 7.22 12.65 26.61
C ARG A 439 8.64 12.89 26.11
N THR A 440 8.87 12.99 24.80
CA THR A 440 10.19 13.26 24.23
C THR A 440 10.77 14.55 24.81
N ALA A 441 12.01 14.50 25.28
CA ALA A 441 12.65 15.63 25.93
C ALA A 441 12.85 16.78 24.93
N VAL A 442 12.32 17.94 25.25
CA VAL A 442 12.61 19.16 24.51
C VAL A 442 14.03 19.60 24.88
N GLY A 443 14.92 19.72 23.90
CA GLY A 443 16.25 20.27 24.10
C GLY A 443 16.14 21.68 24.71
N ARG A 444 16.81 21.90 25.83
CA ARG A 444 16.87 23.22 26.51
C ARG A 444 17.94 24.08 25.87
#